data_b007908c8cb491b3fcd66b8b734a9d6b
#
_entry.id   b007908c8cb491b3fcd66b8b734a9d6b
#
_cell.length_a   1.000
_cell.length_b   1.000
_cell.length_c   1.000
_cell.angle_alpha   90.00
_cell.angle_beta   90.00
_cell.angle_gamma   90.00
#
_symmetry.space_group_name_H-M   'P 1'
#
loop_
_entity.id
_entity.type
_entity.pdbx_description
1 polymer ?
#
loop_
_entity_poly.entity_id
_entity_poly.type
_entity_poly.pdbx_seq_one_letter_code
_entity_poly.pdbx_strand_id
1 'polypeptide(L)'
;MRGLSPNWLLGTETLHLYIRRRYMMKVVKWLDEHMEEFLLVILLVVIACVSLLQVIIRKIPWIPSLTWAEEFCRFCWIWSVFLSLPYTIRMGNMLRVGVLLDMLPNAVRKTVNILVDIVTTACMGLLAYHSVAVVGGIQASGEASPAMLWPMWIVYSVMLIGFVLAVLRGLQQMYIHVTHFNEKELTTIEQTMRDAAEEAALAKGGEE
;
A
#
# COMPACT_ATOMS: atom_id res chain seq x y z
N MET A 1 -23.53 34.03 48.24
CA MET A 1 -22.53 33.98 47.14
C MET A 1 -22.58 32.59 46.55
N ARG A 2 -23.31 32.39 45.46
CA ARG A 2 -23.40 31.11 44.76
C ARG A 2 -22.33 31.06 43.68
N GLY A 3 -21.38 30.11 43.83
CA GLY A 3 -20.33 29.88 42.89
C GLY A 3 -20.88 29.37 41.53
N LEU A 4 -20.73 30.14 40.49
CA LEU A 4 -20.93 29.72 39.12
C LEU A 4 -19.80 28.79 38.73
N SER A 5 -20.11 27.50 38.59
CA SER A 5 -19.20 26.54 37.96
C SER A 5 -19.02 26.91 36.47
N PRO A 6 -17.81 27.08 35.93
CA PRO A 6 -17.60 27.53 34.57
C PRO A 6 -17.76 26.35 33.57
N ASN A 7 -19.03 26.05 33.19
CA ASN A 7 -19.35 25.03 32.18
C ASN A 7 -18.77 25.32 30.78
N TRP A 8 -18.21 26.51 30.56
CA TRP A 8 -17.56 26.87 29.27
C TRP A 8 -16.18 26.24 29.10
N LEU A 9 -15.48 25.89 30.19
CA LEU A 9 -14.19 25.20 30.12
C LEU A 9 -14.32 23.74 29.65
N LEU A 10 -15.39 23.06 30.02
CA LEU A 10 -15.65 21.68 29.55
C LEU A 10 -16.00 21.62 28.06
N GLY A 11 -16.61 22.69 27.53
CA GLY A 11 -16.93 22.79 26.10
C GLY A 11 -15.69 22.99 25.21
N THR A 12 -14.70 23.71 25.70
CA THR A 12 -13.45 23.96 24.93
C THR A 12 -12.55 22.72 24.91
N GLU A 13 -12.45 21.99 26.01
CA GLU A 13 -11.67 20.75 26.06
C GLU A 13 -12.28 19.66 25.19
N THR A 14 -13.59 19.46 25.26
CA THR A 14 -14.29 18.48 24.41
C THR A 14 -14.23 18.86 22.93
N LEU A 15 -14.31 20.15 22.61
CA LEU A 15 -14.16 20.64 21.23
C LEU A 15 -12.74 20.43 20.72
N HIS A 16 -11.70 20.69 21.53
CA HIS A 16 -10.31 20.42 21.18
C HIS A 16 -10.03 18.92 20.97
N LEU A 17 -10.59 18.06 21.82
CA LEU A 17 -10.48 16.61 21.69
C LEU A 17 -11.21 16.09 20.43
N TYR A 18 -12.39 16.65 20.13
CA TYR A 18 -13.16 16.31 18.92
C TYR A 18 -12.44 16.75 17.65
N ILE A 19 -11.92 17.98 17.60
CA ILE A 19 -11.15 18.51 16.50
C ILE A 19 -9.87 17.70 16.30
N ARG A 20 -9.12 17.44 17.38
CA ARG A 20 -7.89 16.63 17.36
C ARG A 20 -8.17 15.21 16.86
N ARG A 21 -9.26 14.59 17.31
CA ARG A 21 -9.68 13.26 16.84
C ARG A 21 -10.03 13.27 15.35
N ARG A 22 -10.70 14.31 14.87
CA ARG A 22 -11.08 14.46 13.47
C ARG A 22 -9.85 14.72 12.57
N TYR A 23 -8.90 15.52 13.04
CA TYR A 23 -7.62 15.72 12.35
C TYR A 23 -6.78 14.45 12.34
N MET A 24 -6.66 13.76 13.47
CA MET A 24 -5.94 12.49 13.53
C MET A 24 -6.57 11.44 12.60
N MET A 25 -7.89 11.32 12.57
CA MET A 25 -8.56 10.39 11.66
C MET A 25 -8.35 10.76 10.19
N LYS A 26 -8.32 12.05 9.83
CA LYS A 26 -8.00 12.49 8.47
C LYS A 26 -6.54 12.19 8.11
N VAL A 27 -5.61 12.47 9.00
CA VAL A 27 -4.17 12.19 8.79
C VAL A 27 -3.93 10.68 8.72
N VAL A 28 -4.55 9.89 9.61
CA VAL A 28 -4.45 8.43 9.58
C VAL A 28 -5.06 7.87 8.29
N LYS A 29 -6.20 8.39 7.86
CA LYS A 29 -6.82 7.97 6.60
C LYS A 29 -5.99 8.36 5.38
N TRP A 30 -5.46 9.57 5.36
CA TRP A 30 -4.55 10.02 4.30
C TRP A 30 -3.26 9.21 4.29
N LEU A 31 -2.69 8.92 5.47
CA LEU A 31 -1.50 8.09 5.61
C LEU A 31 -1.78 6.65 5.16
N ASP A 32 -2.93 6.08 5.56
CA ASP A 32 -3.37 4.76 5.12
C ASP A 32 -3.59 4.69 3.60
N GLU A 33 -4.00 5.80 3.00
CA GLU A 33 -4.22 5.91 1.55
C GLU A 33 -2.93 6.06 0.74
N HIS A 34 -1.92 6.75 1.26
CA HIS A 34 -0.71 7.11 0.50
C HIS A 34 0.57 6.46 1.02
N MET A 35 0.52 5.81 2.21
CA MET A 35 1.72 5.24 2.84
C MET A 35 2.36 4.15 1.97
N GLU A 36 1.55 3.30 1.36
CA GLU A 36 2.01 2.22 0.50
C GLU A 36 2.75 2.79 -0.73
N GLU A 37 2.15 3.78 -1.40
CA GLU A 37 2.72 4.44 -2.56
C GLU A 37 4.00 5.21 -2.22
N PHE A 38 3.97 6.00 -1.14
CA PHE A 38 5.13 6.76 -0.67
C PHE A 38 6.32 5.86 -0.33
N LEU A 39 6.06 4.72 0.32
CA LEU A 39 7.09 3.74 0.65
C LEU A 39 7.72 3.13 -0.62
N LEU A 40 6.89 2.79 -1.62
CA LEU A 40 7.36 2.26 -2.90
C LEU A 40 8.22 3.28 -3.65
N VAL A 41 7.79 4.56 -3.67
CA VAL A 41 8.57 5.64 -4.29
C VAL A 41 9.92 5.83 -3.60
N ILE A 42 9.95 5.81 -2.26
CA ILE A 42 11.22 5.89 -1.52
C ILE A 42 12.15 4.73 -1.88
N LEU A 43 11.64 3.49 -1.89
CA LEU A 43 12.45 2.33 -2.24
C LEU A 43 13.02 2.46 -3.66
N LEU A 44 12.21 2.91 -4.61
CA LEU A 44 12.65 3.15 -5.99
C LEU A 44 13.75 4.21 -6.08
N VAL A 45 13.59 5.33 -5.37
CA VAL A 45 14.60 6.41 -5.32
C VAL A 45 15.90 5.89 -4.68
N VAL A 46 15.81 5.11 -3.61
CA VAL A 46 16.98 4.50 -2.96
C VAL A 46 17.72 3.56 -3.92
N ILE A 47 17.00 2.68 -4.61
CA ILE A 47 17.59 1.78 -5.62
C ILE A 47 18.29 2.60 -6.72
N ALA A 48 17.65 3.64 -7.24
CA ALA A 48 18.23 4.49 -8.27
C ALA A 48 19.50 5.21 -7.80
N CYS A 49 19.48 5.79 -6.60
CA CYS A 49 20.63 6.48 -6.02
C CYS A 49 21.81 5.54 -5.77
N VAL A 50 21.57 4.37 -5.18
CA VAL A 50 22.62 3.38 -4.89
C VAL A 50 23.19 2.79 -6.19
N SER A 51 22.34 2.52 -7.18
CA SER A 51 22.79 2.03 -8.49
C SER A 51 23.63 3.07 -9.23
N LEU A 52 23.23 4.35 -9.21
CA LEU A 52 24.03 5.44 -9.77
C LEU A 52 25.39 5.56 -9.07
N LEU A 53 25.39 5.52 -7.73
CA LEU A 53 26.61 5.57 -6.94
C LEU A 53 27.56 4.42 -7.32
N GLN A 54 27.02 3.20 -7.47
CA GLN A 54 27.79 2.02 -7.87
C GLN A 54 28.42 2.20 -9.27
N VAL A 55 27.68 2.74 -10.23
CA VAL A 55 28.19 2.99 -11.58
C VAL A 55 29.31 4.03 -11.57
N ILE A 56 29.16 5.11 -10.77
CA ILE A 56 30.19 6.15 -10.65
C ILE A 56 31.45 5.56 -10.03
N ILE A 57 31.35 4.83 -8.91
CA ILE A 57 32.49 4.23 -8.22
C ILE A 57 33.21 3.22 -9.11
N ARG A 58 32.49 2.44 -9.91
CA ARG A 58 33.08 1.48 -10.85
C ARG A 58 33.94 2.13 -11.92
N LYS A 59 33.74 3.43 -12.22
CA LYS A 59 34.57 4.19 -13.14
C LYS A 59 35.88 4.68 -12.55
N ILE A 60 36.05 4.63 -11.23
CA ILE A 60 37.21 5.12 -10.52
C ILE A 60 38.13 3.91 -10.19
N PRO A 61 39.28 3.76 -10.86
CA PRO A 61 40.10 2.55 -10.75
C PRO A 61 40.78 2.35 -9.35
N TRP A 62 40.77 3.38 -8.53
CA TRP A 62 41.37 3.38 -7.19
C TRP A 62 40.44 2.94 -6.05
N ILE A 63 39.16 2.78 -6.33
CA ILE A 63 38.16 2.42 -5.31
C ILE A 63 37.70 0.99 -5.58
N PRO A 64 37.73 0.08 -4.57
CA PRO A 64 37.20 -1.26 -4.72
C PRO A 64 35.72 -1.24 -5.02
N SER A 65 35.27 -2.16 -5.88
CA SER A 65 33.85 -2.26 -6.25
C SER A 65 32.98 -2.51 -5.00
N LEU A 66 31.86 -1.77 -4.91
CA LEU A 66 30.89 -1.93 -3.83
C LEU A 66 30.03 -3.19 -4.08
N THR A 67 30.52 -4.35 -3.65
CA THR A 67 29.77 -5.62 -3.79
C THR A 67 28.50 -5.65 -2.97
N TRP A 68 28.47 -4.98 -1.82
CA TRP A 68 27.29 -4.87 -0.97
C TRP A 68 26.16 -4.06 -1.60
N ALA A 69 26.47 -3.08 -2.49
CA ALA A 69 25.46 -2.21 -3.10
C ALA A 69 24.51 -2.97 -4.04
N GLU A 70 25.04 -3.95 -4.77
CA GLU A 70 24.24 -4.81 -5.64
C GLU A 70 23.27 -5.67 -4.83
N GLU A 71 23.73 -6.23 -3.72
CA GLU A 71 22.93 -7.04 -2.82
C GLU A 71 21.84 -6.22 -2.13
N PHE A 72 22.19 -5.02 -1.67
CA PHE A 72 21.25 -4.07 -1.09
C PHE A 72 20.14 -3.66 -2.08
N CYS A 73 20.50 -3.32 -3.31
CA CYS A 73 19.51 -2.99 -4.35
C CYS A 73 18.56 -4.17 -4.62
N ARG A 74 19.09 -5.41 -4.60
CA ARG A 74 18.28 -6.62 -4.76
C ARG A 74 17.29 -6.79 -3.61
N PHE A 75 17.70 -6.54 -2.37
CA PHE A 75 16.81 -6.58 -1.21
C PHE A 75 15.73 -5.50 -1.28
N CYS A 76 16.09 -4.26 -1.58
CA CYS A 76 15.13 -3.18 -1.77
C CYS A 76 14.12 -3.50 -2.89
N TRP A 77 14.57 -4.14 -3.97
CA TRP A 77 13.70 -4.56 -5.06
C TRP A 77 12.73 -5.66 -4.62
N ILE A 78 13.19 -6.68 -3.90
CA ILE A 78 12.33 -7.72 -3.32
C ILE A 78 11.30 -7.09 -2.37
N TRP A 79 11.72 -6.17 -1.51
CA TRP A 79 10.83 -5.46 -0.60
C TRP A 79 9.78 -4.66 -1.34
N SER A 80 10.15 -3.96 -2.41
CA SER A 80 9.19 -3.19 -3.22
C SER A 80 8.12 -4.09 -3.85
N VAL A 81 8.49 -5.29 -4.32
CA VAL A 81 7.55 -6.26 -4.88
C VAL A 81 6.53 -6.71 -3.82
N PHE A 82 6.97 -7.13 -2.64
CA PHE A 82 6.04 -7.59 -1.60
C PHE A 82 5.17 -6.47 -1.02
N LEU A 83 5.70 -5.27 -0.87
CA LEU A 83 4.95 -4.11 -0.39
C LEU A 83 4.00 -3.53 -1.45
N SER A 84 4.20 -3.84 -2.73
CA SER A 84 3.26 -3.46 -3.80
C SER A 84 2.00 -4.32 -3.83
N LEU A 85 1.99 -5.51 -3.21
CA LEU A 85 0.83 -6.41 -3.22
C LEU A 85 -0.42 -5.78 -2.59
N PRO A 86 -0.37 -5.21 -1.36
CA PRO A 86 -1.53 -4.55 -0.77
C PRO A 86 -1.99 -3.35 -1.61
N TYR A 87 -1.07 -2.57 -2.17
CA TYR A 87 -1.37 -1.47 -3.07
C TYR A 87 -2.10 -1.95 -4.34
N THR A 88 -1.61 -3.03 -4.97
CA THR A 88 -2.22 -3.61 -6.17
C THR A 88 -3.63 -4.13 -5.89
N ILE A 89 -3.86 -4.76 -4.75
CA ILE A 89 -5.20 -5.23 -4.35
C ILE A 89 -6.15 -4.04 -4.17
N ARG A 90 -5.69 -2.97 -3.55
CA ARG A 90 -6.47 -1.75 -3.35
C ARG A 90 -6.83 -1.08 -4.68
N MET A 91 -5.87 -0.98 -5.62
CA MET A 91 -6.06 -0.41 -6.95
C MET A 91 -6.68 -1.41 -7.96
N GLY A 92 -6.91 -2.64 -7.54
CA GLY A 92 -7.30 -3.76 -8.39
C GLY A 92 -8.55 -3.54 -9.25
N ASN A 93 -9.41 -2.60 -8.91
CA ASN A 93 -10.56 -2.23 -9.73
C ASN A 93 -10.17 -1.51 -11.04
N MET A 94 -9.01 -0.84 -11.07
CA MET A 94 -8.54 -0.12 -12.26
C MET A 94 -7.80 -1.02 -13.25
N LEU A 95 -7.15 -2.09 -12.77
CA LEU A 95 -6.34 -3.00 -13.59
C LEU A 95 -7.09 -4.25 -14.06
N ARG A 96 -8.26 -4.52 -13.48
CA ARG A 96 -9.11 -5.61 -13.95
C ARG A 96 -9.58 -5.27 -15.36
N VAL A 97 -9.75 -6.28 -16.17
CA VAL A 97 -10.24 -6.20 -17.57
C VAL A 97 -11.61 -5.51 -17.57
N GLY A 98 -11.61 -4.22 -17.19
CA GLY A 98 -12.79 -3.39 -16.99
C GLY A 98 -13.67 -3.40 -18.23
N VAL A 99 -13.05 -3.29 -19.39
CA VAL A 99 -13.73 -3.31 -20.69
C VAL A 99 -14.52 -4.62 -20.91
N LEU A 100 -13.99 -5.77 -20.50
CA LEU A 100 -14.72 -7.04 -20.62
C LEU A 100 -15.87 -7.14 -19.59
N LEU A 101 -15.66 -6.63 -18.38
CA LEU A 101 -16.67 -6.60 -17.34
C LEU A 101 -17.76 -5.55 -17.61
N ASP A 102 -17.42 -4.47 -18.30
CA ASP A 102 -18.37 -3.41 -18.69
C ASP A 102 -19.39 -3.89 -19.75
N MET A 103 -19.08 -4.98 -20.48
CA MET A 103 -20.03 -5.63 -21.40
C MET A 103 -21.04 -6.54 -20.69
N LEU A 104 -20.83 -6.85 -19.40
CA LEU A 104 -21.70 -7.74 -18.62
C LEU A 104 -22.76 -6.92 -17.85
N PRO A 105 -23.96 -7.49 -17.64
CA PRO A 105 -24.98 -6.88 -16.79
C PRO A 105 -24.45 -6.66 -15.37
N ASN A 106 -24.82 -5.55 -14.74
CA ASN A 106 -24.31 -5.10 -13.42
C ASN A 106 -24.31 -6.20 -12.33
N ALA A 107 -25.32 -7.08 -12.33
CA ALA A 107 -25.39 -8.19 -11.36
C ALA A 107 -24.26 -9.20 -11.55
N VAL A 108 -23.96 -9.58 -12.79
CA VAL A 108 -22.89 -10.55 -13.10
C VAL A 108 -21.53 -9.94 -12.82
N ARG A 109 -21.31 -8.67 -13.18
CA ARG A 109 -20.09 -7.93 -12.91
C ARG A 109 -19.77 -7.90 -11.41
N LYS A 110 -20.73 -7.57 -10.56
CA LYS A 110 -20.56 -7.56 -9.10
C LYS A 110 -20.24 -8.92 -8.53
N THR A 111 -20.94 -9.96 -8.99
CA THR A 111 -20.69 -11.33 -8.56
C THR A 111 -19.27 -11.79 -8.91
N VAL A 112 -18.81 -11.46 -10.12
CA VAL A 112 -17.43 -11.77 -10.57
C VAL A 112 -16.40 -11.02 -9.73
N ASN A 113 -16.63 -9.74 -9.43
CA ASN A 113 -15.73 -8.95 -8.58
C ASN A 113 -15.58 -9.56 -7.19
N ILE A 114 -16.70 -9.90 -6.54
CA ILE A 114 -16.68 -10.55 -5.21
C ILE A 114 -15.97 -11.91 -5.27
N LEU A 115 -16.22 -12.70 -6.31
CA LEU A 115 -15.56 -14.00 -6.47
C LEU A 115 -14.04 -13.85 -6.58
N VAL A 116 -13.59 -12.89 -7.39
CA VAL A 116 -12.15 -12.59 -7.56
C VAL A 116 -11.54 -12.12 -6.24
N ASP A 117 -12.24 -11.27 -5.47
CA ASP A 117 -11.76 -10.81 -4.17
C ASP A 117 -11.62 -11.96 -3.16
N ILE A 118 -12.59 -12.87 -3.13
CA ILE A 118 -12.53 -14.05 -2.27
C ILE A 118 -11.33 -14.92 -2.66
N VAL A 119 -11.18 -15.24 -3.95
CA VAL A 119 -10.08 -16.09 -4.44
C VAL A 119 -8.72 -15.43 -4.15
N THR A 120 -8.59 -14.15 -4.43
CA THR A 120 -7.34 -13.40 -4.19
C THR A 120 -7.01 -13.36 -2.70
N THR A 121 -7.98 -13.04 -1.84
CA THR A 121 -7.77 -12.97 -0.39
C THR A 121 -7.43 -14.34 0.20
N ALA A 122 -8.10 -15.41 -0.25
CA ALA A 122 -7.81 -16.78 0.16
C ALA A 122 -6.40 -17.21 -0.27
N CYS A 123 -6.00 -16.89 -1.49
CA CYS A 123 -4.66 -17.18 -2.00
C CYS A 123 -3.58 -16.44 -1.20
N MET A 124 -3.77 -15.14 -0.93
CA MET A 124 -2.84 -14.35 -0.10
C MET A 124 -2.77 -14.87 1.33
N GLY A 125 -3.90 -15.31 1.91
CA GLY A 125 -3.95 -15.93 3.23
C GLY A 125 -3.16 -17.24 3.31
N LEU A 126 -3.28 -18.08 2.29
CA LEU A 126 -2.53 -19.32 2.19
C LEU A 126 -1.02 -19.06 2.05
N LEU A 127 -0.64 -18.07 1.24
CA LEU A 127 0.76 -17.64 1.09
C LEU A 127 1.31 -17.05 2.40
N ALA A 128 0.53 -16.25 3.12
CA ALA A 128 0.89 -15.72 4.43
C ALA A 128 1.15 -16.85 5.44
N TYR A 129 0.28 -17.85 5.47
CA TYR A 129 0.45 -19.02 6.35
C TYR A 129 1.76 -19.77 6.07
N HIS A 130 2.04 -20.07 4.81
CA HIS A 130 3.27 -20.78 4.44
C HIS A 130 4.53 -19.93 4.62
N SER A 131 4.44 -18.61 4.47
CA SER A 131 5.58 -17.71 4.66
C SER A 131 6.09 -17.67 6.10
N VAL A 132 5.22 -17.94 7.11
CA VAL A 132 5.64 -18.08 8.51
C VAL A 132 6.64 -19.23 8.67
N ALA A 133 6.34 -20.38 8.07
CA ALA A 133 7.22 -21.54 8.12
C ALA A 133 8.57 -21.29 7.40
N VAL A 134 8.52 -20.58 6.27
CA VAL A 134 9.73 -20.20 5.52
C VAL A 134 10.63 -19.28 6.35
N VAL A 135 10.06 -18.20 6.92
CA VAL A 135 10.83 -17.25 7.76
C VAL A 135 11.41 -17.96 8.99
N GLY A 136 10.63 -18.83 9.65
CA GLY A 136 11.08 -19.62 10.79
C GLY A 136 12.22 -20.58 10.41
N GLY A 137 12.15 -21.24 9.26
CA GLY A 137 13.21 -22.12 8.76
C GLY A 137 14.52 -21.38 8.48
N ILE A 138 14.43 -20.19 7.83
CA ILE A 138 15.60 -19.35 7.55
C ILE A 138 16.21 -18.79 8.83
N GLN A 139 15.39 -18.43 9.81
CA GLN A 139 15.87 -17.99 11.12
C GLN A 139 16.61 -19.13 11.84
N ALA A 140 16.10 -20.35 11.77
CA ALA A 140 16.73 -21.51 12.38
C ALA A 140 18.03 -21.94 11.68
N SER A 141 18.15 -21.74 10.35
CA SER A 141 19.37 -22.03 9.60
C SER A 141 20.51 -21.05 9.90
N GLY A 142 20.20 -19.85 10.40
CA GLY A 142 21.21 -18.82 10.69
C GLY A 142 21.87 -18.25 9.44
N GLU A 143 21.27 -18.40 8.26
CA GLU A 143 21.81 -17.90 7.00
C GLU A 143 21.99 -16.39 7.03
N ALA A 144 23.17 -15.95 6.56
CA ALA A 144 23.52 -14.54 6.38
C ALA A 144 23.84 -14.25 4.92
N SER A 145 23.60 -13.03 4.51
CA SER A 145 23.92 -12.51 3.19
C SER A 145 25.44 -12.51 2.97
N PRO A 146 25.96 -12.94 1.80
CA PRO A 146 27.40 -13.08 1.57
C PRO A 146 28.16 -11.76 1.54
N ALA A 147 27.58 -10.64 1.07
CA ALA A 147 28.27 -9.36 0.96
C ALA A 147 27.97 -8.41 2.13
N MET A 148 26.72 -8.37 2.62
CA MET A 148 26.32 -7.48 3.72
C MET A 148 26.39 -8.14 5.09
N LEU A 149 26.49 -9.47 5.15
CA LEU A 149 26.44 -10.27 6.39
C LEU A 149 25.13 -10.03 7.20
N TRP A 150 24.09 -9.56 6.53
CA TRP A 150 22.79 -9.39 7.16
C TRP A 150 22.09 -10.74 7.32
N PRO A 151 21.40 -10.95 8.44
CA PRO A 151 20.62 -12.16 8.62
C PRO A 151 19.48 -12.22 7.61
N MET A 152 19.42 -13.28 6.81
CA MET A 152 18.47 -13.41 5.70
C MET A 152 17.01 -13.40 6.17
N TRP A 153 16.72 -13.83 7.40
CA TRP A 153 15.36 -13.81 7.93
C TRP A 153 14.73 -12.41 7.93
N ILE A 154 15.53 -11.32 8.05
CA ILE A 154 15.04 -9.94 7.97
C ILE A 154 14.50 -9.65 6.57
N VAL A 155 15.23 -10.09 5.53
CA VAL A 155 14.81 -9.89 4.13
C VAL A 155 13.51 -10.63 3.84
N TYR A 156 13.37 -11.86 4.33
CA TYR A 156 12.19 -12.68 4.16
C TYR A 156 11.01 -12.26 5.05
N SER A 157 11.24 -11.58 6.17
CA SER A 157 10.15 -11.04 7.01
C SER A 157 9.28 -10.04 6.29
N VAL A 158 9.83 -9.28 5.35
CA VAL A 158 9.04 -8.31 4.54
C VAL A 158 8.04 -9.04 3.63
N MET A 159 8.37 -10.24 3.16
CA MET A 159 7.43 -11.09 2.42
C MET A 159 6.20 -11.43 3.29
N LEU A 160 6.42 -11.83 4.53
CA LEU A 160 5.33 -12.13 5.48
C LEU A 160 4.47 -10.87 5.74
N ILE A 161 5.12 -9.73 5.99
CA ILE A 161 4.43 -8.44 6.20
C ILE A 161 3.59 -8.09 4.96
N GLY A 162 4.15 -8.21 3.76
CA GLY A 162 3.45 -7.94 2.50
C GLY A 162 2.20 -8.80 2.32
N PHE A 163 2.29 -10.09 2.59
CA PHE A 163 1.13 -10.99 2.49
C PHE A 163 0.07 -10.69 3.55
N VAL A 164 0.46 -10.41 4.80
CA VAL A 164 -0.50 -10.05 5.86
C VAL A 164 -1.23 -8.75 5.50
N LEU A 165 -0.50 -7.72 5.06
CA LEU A 165 -1.12 -6.47 4.60
C LEU A 165 -2.04 -6.69 3.40
N ALA A 166 -1.64 -7.56 2.45
CA ALA A 166 -2.46 -7.93 1.29
C ALA A 166 -3.78 -8.60 1.71
N VAL A 167 -3.75 -9.49 2.71
CA VAL A 167 -4.97 -10.11 3.27
C VAL A 167 -5.87 -9.06 3.92
N LEU A 168 -5.29 -8.15 4.71
CA LEU A 168 -6.07 -7.07 5.36
C LEU A 168 -6.75 -6.17 4.31
N ARG A 169 -6.03 -5.80 3.25
CA ARG A 169 -6.58 -5.01 2.15
C ARG A 169 -7.65 -5.78 1.35
N GLY A 170 -7.43 -7.07 1.11
CA GLY A 170 -8.43 -7.93 0.47
C GLY A 170 -9.73 -8.02 1.25
N LEU A 171 -9.64 -8.16 2.58
CA LEU A 171 -10.82 -8.16 3.46
C LEU A 171 -11.53 -6.80 3.47
N GLN A 172 -10.78 -5.69 3.48
CA GLN A 172 -11.34 -4.34 3.38
C GLN A 172 -12.09 -4.16 2.05
N GLN A 173 -11.50 -4.58 0.94
CA GLN A 173 -12.11 -4.47 -0.39
C GLN A 173 -13.38 -5.31 -0.50
N MET A 174 -13.32 -6.55 0.00
CA MET A 174 -14.48 -7.43 0.05
C MET A 174 -15.63 -6.83 0.88
N TYR A 175 -15.32 -6.22 2.03
CA TYR A 175 -16.31 -5.53 2.86
C TYR A 175 -16.97 -4.36 2.11
N ILE A 176 -16.20 -3.56 1.38
CA ILE A 176 -16.69 -2.44 0.56
C ILE A 176 -17.62 -2.96 -0.53
N HIS A 177 -17.22 -3.98 -1.29
CA HIS A 177 -18.03 -4.55 -2.37
C HIS A 177 -19.34 -5.17 -1.88
N VAL A 178 -19.34 -5.83 -0.72
CA VAL A 178 -20.55 -6.40 -0.12
C VAL A 178 -21.49 -5.32 0.40
N THR A 179 -20.95 -4.28 1.04
CA THR A 179 -21.77 -3.21 1.66
C THR A 179 -22.40 -2.31 0.59
N HIS A 180 -21.68 -2.03 -0.50
CA HIS A 180 -22.14 -1.18 -1.60
C HIS A 180 -22.75 -1.98 -2.77
N PHE A 181 -23.17 -3.22 -2.51
CA PHE A 181 -23.73 -4.08 -3.56
C PHE A 181 -24.93 -3.48 -4.29
N ASN A 182 -25.69 -2.60 -3.63
CA ASN A 182 -26.91 -1.98 -4.20
C ASN A 182 -26.64 -0.67 -4.96
N GLU A 183 -25.44 -0.11 -4.89
CA GLU A 183 -25.07 1.11 -5.64
C GLU A 183 -24.66 0.75 -7.07
N LYS A 184 -24.98 1.62 -8.05
CA LYS A 184 -24.48 1.44 -9.43
C LYS A 184 -22.97 1.66 -9.44
N GLU A 185 -22.21 0.63 -9.76
CA GLU A 185 -20.80 0.81 -10.08
C GLU A 185 -20.69 1.59 -11.39
N LEU A 186 -19.97 2.71 -11.36
CA LEU A 186 -19.66 3.47 -12.56
C LEU A 186 -18.80 2.59 -13.50
N THR A 187 -19.11 2.64 -14.77
CA THR A 187 -18.31 1.99 -15.81
C THR A 187 -16.90 2.59 -15.81
N THR A 188 -15.87 1.80 -16.16
CA THR A 188 -14.48 2.28 -16.23
C THR A 188 -14.36 3.57 -17.06
N ILE A 189 -15.13 3.68 -18.15
CA ILE A 189 -15.19 4.87 -19.00
C ILE A 189 -15.80 6.06 -18.22
N GLU A 190 -16.89 5.84 -17.47
CA GLU A 190 -17.52 6.89 -16.66
C GLU A 190 -16.62 7.36 -15.51
N GLN A 191 -15.87 6.45 -14.89
CA GLN A 191 -14.85 6.80 -13.88
C GLN A 191 -13.74 7.65 -14.48
N THR A 192 -13.16 7.23 -15.60
CA THR A 192 -12.11 7.99 -16.29
C THR A 192 -12.56 9.37 -16.75
N MET A 193 -13.81 9.48 -17.24
CA MET A 193 -14.39 10.78 -17.61
C MET A 193 -14.61 11.68 -16.40
N ARG A 194 -15.02 11.12 -15.26
CA ARG A 194 -15.20 11.86 -14.02
C ARG A 194 -13.88 12.36 -13.45
N ASP A 195 -12.86 11.50 -13.42
CA ASP A 195 -11.52 11.85 -12.95
C ASP A 195 -10.90 12.94 -13.85
N ALA A 196 -11.03 12.82 -15.16
CA ALA A 196 -10.58 13.84 -16.10
C ALA A 196 -11.34 15.17 -15.96
N ALA A 197 -12.64 15.12 -15.66
CA ALA A 197 -13.45 16.33 -15.40
C ALA A 197 -13.05 17.00 -14.08
N GLU A 198 -12.72 16.21 -13.05
CA GLU A 198 -12.27 16.72 -11.75
C GLU A 198 -10.89 17.35 -11.85
N GLU A 199 -9.95 16.73 -12.57
CA GLU A 199 -8.63 17.31 -12.87
C GLU A 199 -8.75 18.62 -13.66
N ALA A 200 -9.63 18.67 -14.67
CA ALA A 200 -9.87 19.88 -15.43
C ALA A 200 -10.51 21.01 -14.58
N ALA A 201 -11.34 20.65 -13.61
CA ALA A 201 -11.91 21.62 -12.67
C ALA A 201 -10.87 22.17 -11.69
N LEU A 202 -9.98 21.30 -11.18
CA LEU A 202 -8.86 21.72 -10.32
C LEU A 202 -7.86 22.62 -11.05
N ALA A 203 -7.57 22.32 -12.32
CA ALA A 203 -6.69 23.13 -13.15
C ALA A 203 -7.26 24.56 -13.39
N LYS A 204 -8.59 24.67 -13.58
CA LYS A 204 -9.25 25.98 -13.71
C LYS A 204 -9.38 26.77 -12.42
N GLY A 205 -9.54 26.09 -11.28
CA GLY A 205 -9.59 26.75 -9.95
C GLY A 205 -8.23 27.19 -9.40
N GLY A 206 -7.13 26.81 -10.02
CA GLY A 206 -5.77 27.26 -9.68
C GLY A 206 -5.31 28.48 -10.46
N GLU A 207 -6.10 29.00 -11.39
CA GLU A 207 -5.80 30.21 -12.19
C GLU A 207 -6.52 31.46 -11.68
N GLU A 208 -7.37 31.36 -10.65
CA GLU A 208 -7.95 32.50 -9.92
C GLU A 208 -7.21 32.77 -8.60
#